data_2330ce091ac604fa4b3067022690c474
#
_entry.id   2330ce091ac604fa4b3067022690c474
#
_cell.length_a   1.000
_cell.length_b   1.000
_cell.length_c   1.000
_cell.angle_alpha   90.00
_cell.angle_beta   90.00
_cell.angle_gamma   90.00
#
_symmetry.space_group_name_H-M   'P 1'
#
loop_
_entity.id
_entity.type
_entity.pdbx_description
1 polymer ?
#
loop_
_entity_poly.entity_id
_entity_poly.type
_entity_poly.pdbx_seq_one_letter_code
_entity_poly.pdbx_strand_id
1 'polypeptide(L)'
;MPPVTPDPPGTPNPPPGQVPSSGKILGHVVMETLYKSRPLSASSVPGVVVKGATLAKPLADEGGPDYVDSEILARFQENTPQEEIHRIVESQGCHVKQVIDRTDIYVIGIPEREDPVYVAEDFEKNPQVKYAQPNWVGRVTEISDATLTLIPSDPDLSKQWAIEAMGVPYAWDKTTGSSGVKVAVIDTGVQVNHPDLAANIGPGYDFFNNTTYVTDYNGHGTHVAGIIGAIANNGRGIAGINWNVQIMPLKAADNSGQGYLDLPAIIQALYWAADNGADVVNMSFKISDSAIGANNAMDDAIDYAYSKGVTMVAAAGNDGNGRVVYPASHPKVIAVNAVSSDLSRPSWSNYGDGVDVTAPGDLVWSTWPGSTYAYASGTSMAAPQAAGVAALLIAQGIRGQENIRRILQETAMDLGAPGKDWTFGWGMVNAHAAVSGALITNMKVFAGDEDEISITPYSDMVNPKAGGFFEITGVPKGSWYIYGWIDVNNNGAVDFGDYFGRTSGKVVFNGGTLTDIKLLARPIVGSDTVYSLKLGED
;
A
#
# COMPACT_ATOMS: atom_id res chain seq x y z
N MET A 1 37.08 -36.88 -31.18
CA MET A 1 36.66 -36.72 -29.79
C MET A 1 37.26 -35.40 -29.30
N PRO A 2 36.47 -34.39 -28.94
CA PRO A 2 37.00 -33.19 -28.29
C PRO A 2 37.33 -33.50 -26.82
N PRO A 3 38.26 -32.76 -26.22
CA PRO A 3 38.70 -33.03 -24.84
C PRO A 3 37.61 -32.65 -23.81
N VAL A 4 37.47 -33.50 -22.81
CA VAL A 4 36.61 -33.32 -21.67
C VAL A 4 37.24 -32.25 -20.77
N THR A 5 36.52 -31.16 -20.53
CA THR A 5 36.88 -30.16 -19.51
C THR A 5 36.57 -30.74 -18.13
N PRO A 6 37.43 -30.54 -17.10
CA PRO A 6 37.12 -30.98 -15.75
C PRO A 6 36.05 -30.12 -15.11
N ASP A 7 35.14 -30.76 -14.36
CA ASP A 7 34.12 -30.12 -13.54
C ASP A 7 34.72 -29.14 -12.50
N PRO A 8 34.04 -28.04 -12.20
CA PRO A 8 34.44 -27.11 -11.14
C PRO A 8 34.37 -27.79 -9.74
N PRO A 9 35.17 -27.34 -8.77
CA PRO A 9 35.24 -27.97 -7.45
C PRO A 9 33.88 -27.86 -6.75
N GLY A 10 33.31 -29.01 -6.46
CA GLY A 10 32.00 -29.18 -5.89
C GLY A 10 31.88 -28.59 -4.49
N THR A 11 30.70 -28.00 -4.21
CA THR A 11 30.17 -27.83 -2.88
C THR A 11 30.39 -29.09 -2.03
N PRO A 12 30.70 -28.99 -0.72
CA PRO A 12 30.94 -30.17 0.11
C PRO A 12 29.66 -31.04 0.13
N ASN A 13 29.81 -32.26 -0.40
CA ASN A 13 28.73 -33.26 -0.36
C ASN A 13 28.27 -33.53 1.08
N PRO A 14 27.00 -33.56 1.36
CA PRO A 14 26.50 -34.05 2.64
C PRO A 14 26.86 -35.52 2.82
N PRO A 15 27.07 -36.00 4.07
CA PRO A 15 27.44 -37.38 4.32
C PRO A 15 26.42 -38.36 3.72
N PRO A 16 26.86 -39.53 3.20
CA PRO A 16 25.95 -40.47 2.54
C PRO A 16 24.94 -41.04 3.51
N GLY A 17 23.63 -40.81 3.26
CA GLY A 17 22.51 -41.36 4.00
C GLY A 17 21.37 -40.42 4.38
N GLN A 18 21.47 -39.12 4.17
CA GLN A 18 20.36 -38.19 4.40
C GLN A 18 19.93 -37.56 3.07
N VAL A 19 18.76 -37.94 2.57
CA VAL A 19 18.03 -37.16 1.58
C VAL A 19 17.69 -35.83 2.27
N PRO A 20 18.14 -34.65 1.76
CA PRO A 20 17.71 -33.38 2.32
C PRO A 20 16.20 -33.30 2.16
N SER A 21 15.44 -33.32 3.24
CA SER A 21 14.02 -32.98 3.18
C SER A 21 13.94 -31.50 2.92
N SER A 22 13.89 -31.13 1.64
CA SER A 22 13.63 -29.76 1.22
C SER A 22 12.21 -29.40 1.67
N GLY A 23 12.09 -28.37 2.46
CA GLY A 23 10.82 -27.87 2.93
C GLY A 23 10.49 -26.51 2.34
N LYS A 24 9.35 -25.98 2.73
CA LYS A 24 8.82 -24.71 2.26
C LYS A 24 8.64 -23.74 3.43
N ILE A 25 8.99 -22.48 3.21
CA ILE A 25 8.64 -21.38 4.11
C ILE A 25 7.65 -20.48 3.38
N LEU A 26 6.48 -20.30 4.02
CA LEU A 26 5.43 -19.39 3.55
C LEU A 26 5.36 -18.20 4.49
N GLY A 27 5.24 -17.04 3.94
CA GLY A 27 5.19 -15.83 4.74
C GLY A 27 4.60 -14.66 3.98
N HIS A 28 4.62 -13.53 4.64
CA HIS A 28 4.08 -12.28 4.13
C HIS A 28 5.07 -11.15 4.39
N VAL A 29 5.43 -10.43 3.33
CA VAL A 29 6.22 -9.21 3.41
C VAL A 29 5.28 -8.06 3.72
N VAL A 30 5.58 -7.33 4.78
CA VAL A 30 4.97 -6.04 5.05
C VAL A 30 6.05 -5.00 4.77
N MET A 31 5.80 -4.10 3.81
CA MET A 31 6.62 -2.91 3.71
C MET A 31 6.38 -2.10 4.98
N GLU A 32 7.42 -1.74 5.69
CA GLU A 32 7.29 -0.77 6.76
C GLU A 32 6.91 0.55 6.11
N THR A 33 5.61 0.73 6.05
CA THR A 33 5.06 2.03 5.83
C THR A 33 5.09 2.68 7.19
N LEU A 34 5.72 3.80 7.28
CA LEU A 34 5.69 4.67 8.46
C LEU A 34 4.24 5.13 8.78
N TYR A 35 3.26 4.37 8.29
CA TYR A 35 1.84 4.67 8.38
C TYR A 35 1.14 3.75 9.38
N LYS A 36 0.81 4.32 10.55
CA LYS A 36 -0.36 3.89 11.30
C LYS A 36 -1.54 4.73 10.82
N SER A 37 -2.58 4.07 10.31
CA SER A 37 -3.87 4.70 10.08
C SER A 37 -4.21 5.57 11.32
N ARG A 38 -4.10 6.88 11.17
CA ARG A 38 -4.63 7.83 12.15
C ARG A 38 -6.15 7.68 12.05
N PRO A 39 -6.88 7.35 13.11
CA PRO A 39 -8.32 7.53 13.08
C PRO A 39 -8.52 9.00 12.77
N LEU A 40 -9.40 9.32 11.80
CA LEU A 40 -9.82 10.67 11.49
C LEU A 40 -10.16 11.35 12.82
N SER A 41 -9.25 12.20 13.30
CA SER A 41 -9.51 12.93 14.54
C SER A 41 -10.65 13.90 14.25
N ALA A 42 -11.63 13.95 15.12
CA ALA A 42 -12.76 14.88 15.05
C ALA A 42 -12.37 16.37 15.06
N SER A 43 -11.09 16.69 14.87
CA SER A 43 -10.54 18.05 14.83
C SER A 43 -10.59 18.72 13.46
N SER A 44 -11.08 18.05 12.42
CA SER A 44 -11.32 18.67 11.11
C SER A 44 -12.72 19.30 10.96
N VAL A 45 -13.50 19.37 12.04
CA VAL A 45 -14.74 20.13 12.04
C VAL A 45 -14.40 21.59 12.37
N PRO A 46 -14.70 22.57 11.49
CA PRO A 46 -14.45 23.98 11.78
C PRO A 46 -15.26 24.42 13.02
N GLY A 47 -14.58 24.78 14.11
CA GLY A 47 -15.22 25.36 15.29
C GLY A 47 -14.79 24.79 16.64
N VAL A 48 -13.96 23.74 16.71
CA VAL A 48 -13.48 23.21 17.99
C VAL A 48 -12.05 23.68 18.24
N VAL A 49 -11.92 24.71 19.08
CA VAL A 49 -10.63 25.17 19.63
C VAL A 49 -10.29 24.30 20.83
N VAL A 50 -9.35 23.37 20.70
CA VAL A 50 -8.76 22.66 21.83
C VAL A 50 -7.68 23.56 22.42
N LYS A 51 -7.95 24.17 23.58
CA LYS A 51 -6.94 24.89 24.37
C LYS A 51 -6.04 23.90 25.09
N GLY A 52 -4.73 23.99 24.79
CA GLY A 52 -3.66 23.66 25.72
C GLY A 52 -3.38 22.17 25.94
N ALA A 53 -2.77 21.48 24.97
CA ALA A 53 -1.87 20.40 25.26
C ALA A 53 -0.43 20.91 25.05
N THR A 54 0.29 21.09 26.12
CA THR A 54 1.73 21.32 26.08
C THR A 54 2.35 20.02 25.58
N LEU A 55 2.94 20.04 24.40
CA LEU A 55 3.74 18.92 23.88
C LEU A 55 4.86 18.64 24.87
N ALA A 56 4.85 17.45 25.46
CA ALA A 56 5.98 16.97 26.23
C ALA A 56 7.18 16.85 25.28
N LYS A 57 8.32 17.38 25.75
CA LYS A 57 9.60 17.32 25.05
C LYS A 57 9.93 15.85 24.74
N PRO A 58 10.41 15.48 23.55
CA PRO A 58 10.85 14.11 23.27
C PRO A 58 11.94 13.74 24.28
N LEU A 59 11.77 12.64 24.99
CA LEU A 59 12.84 12.02 25.74
C LEU A 59 13.86 11.50 24.73
N ALA A 60 15.07 12.06 24.77
CA ALA A 60 16.21 11.54 24.04
C ALA A 60 16.39 10.06 24.41
N ASP A 61 16.71 9.24 23.44
CA ASP A 61 17.09 7.83 23.62
C ASP A 61 18.48 7.82 24.28
N GLU A 62 18.50 8.05 25.60
CA GLU A 62 19.67 7.80 26.40
C GLU A 62 19.62 6.31 26.77
N GLY A 63 20.50 5.50 26.18
CA GLY A 63 20.59 4.04 26.32
C GLY A 63 20.64 3.55 27.76
N GLY A 64 19.51 3.63 28.44
CA GLY A 64 19.27 3.01 29.74
C GLY A 64 18.81 1.55 29.55
N PRO A 65 18.94 0.72 30.59
CA PRO A 65 18.53 -0.66 30.55
C PRO A 65 17.02 -0.77 30.22
N ASP A 66 16.61 -1.83 29.51
CA ASP A 66 15.23 -2.07 29.12
C ASP A 66 14.35 -2.55 30.29
N TYR A 67 14.78 -2.35 31.52
CA TYR A 67 14.09 -2.73 32.76
C TYR A 67 14.29 -1.68 33.88
N VAL A 68 13.43 -1.74 34.88
CA VAL A 68 13.53 -0.89 36.07
C VAL A 68 14.67 -1.39 36.96
N ASP A 69 15.72 -0.59 37.14
CA ASP A 69 16.94 -0.96 37.88
C ASP A 69 16.75 -1.38 39.36
N SER A 70 15.58 -1.11 39.91
CA SER A 70 15.28 -1.32 41.35
C SER A 70 14.19 -2.35 41.60
N GLU A 71 13.76 -3.10 40.57
CA GLU A 71 12.61 -3.98 40.70
C GLU A 71 12.73 -5.25 39.86
N ILE A 72 12.18 -6.35 40.42
CA ILE A 72 11.86 -7.56 39.68
C ILE A 72 10.38 -7.91 39.83
N LEU A 73 9.87 -8.72 38.91
CA LEU A 73 8.55 -9.37 39.00
C LEU A 73 8.77 -10.84 39.36
N ALA A 74 8.06 -11.33 40.38
CA ALA A 74 8.11 -12.72 40.75
C ALA A 74 6.72 -13.32 40.99
N ARG A 75 6.55 -14.57 40.62
CA ARG A 75 5.37 -15.38 40.96
C ARG A 75 5.82 -16.62 41.74
N PHE A 76 5.09 -16.91 42.81
CA PHE A 76 5.36 -18.07 43.63
C PHE A 76 4.49 -19.26 43.25
N GLN A 77 4.83 -20.47 43.73
CA GLN A 77 4.04 -21.67 43.51
C GLN A 77 2.65 -21.52 44.13
N GLU A 78 1.66 -22.18 43.54
CA GLU A 78 0.29 -22.20 44.08
C GLU A 78 0.29 -22.72 45.52
N ASN A 79 -0.43 -22.02 46.42
CA ASN A 79 -0.55 -22.30 47.85
C ASN A 79 0.72 -22.00 48.68
N THR A 80 1.73 -21.30 48.19
CA THR A 80 2.81 -20.80 49.05
C THR A 80 2.23 -19.78 50.04
N PRO A 81 2.36 -20.00 51.39
CA PRO A 81 1.82 -19.05 52.35
C PRO A 81 2.45 -17.67 52.22
N GLN A 82 1.68 -16.63 52.47
CA GLN A 82 2.18 -15.25 52.39
C GLN A 82 3.40 -14.98 53.33
N GLU A 83 3.38 -15.55 54.52
CA GLU A 83 4.51 -15.45 55.44
C GLU A 83 5.79 -16.07 54.87
N GLU A 84 5.65 -17.17 54.11
CA GLU A 84 6.77 -17.82 53.44
C GLU A 84 7.28 -16.96 52.27
N ILE A 85 6.37 -16.35 51.49
CA ILE A 85 6.76 -15.41 50.43
C ILE A 85 7.55 -14.24 50.96
N HIS A 86 7.07 -13.61 52.04
CA HIS A 86 7.79 -12.53 52.71
C HIS A 86 9.17 -12.98 53.21
N ARG A 87 9.27 -14.16 53.80
CA ARG A 87 10.53 -14.71 54.29
C ARG A 87 11.53 -14.95 53.15
N ILE A 88 11.07 -15.47 52.01
CA ILE A 88 11.92 -15.68 50.82
C ILE A 88 12.43 -14.35 50.31
N VAL A 89 11.56 -13.36 50.16
CA VAL A 89 11.91 -12.02 49.69
C VAL A 89 12.90 -11.32 50.60
N GLU A 90 12.64 -11.32 51.89
CA GLU A 90 13.51 -10.70 52.93
C GLU A 90 14.87 -11.40 53.07
N SER A 91 14.90 -12.74 52.87
CA SER A 91 16.17 -13.50 52.96
C SER A 91 17.17 -13.11 51.88
N GLN A 92 16.69 -12.51 50.79
CA GLN A 92 17.51 -11.97 49.70
C GLN A 92 17.77 -10.46 49.79
N GLY A 93 17.45 -9.85 50.95
CA GLY A 93 17.59 -8.41 51.11
C GLY A 93 16.59 -7.57 50.35
N CYS A 94 15.57 -8.18 49.78
CA CYS A 94 14.53 -7.57 48.97
C CYS A 94 13.26 -7.27 49.79
N HIS A 95 12.33 -6.52 49.24
CA HIS A 95 11.05 -6.24 49.87
C HIS A 95 9.90 -6.21 48.88
N VAL A 96 8.72 -6.64 49.28
CA VAL A 96 7.51 -6.56 48.43
C VAL A 96 7.05 -5.11 48.34
N LYS A 97 6.97 -4.55 47.13
CA LYS A 97 6.41 -3.21 46.88
C LYS A 97 4.89 -3.27 46.67
N GLN A 98 4.43 -4.19 45.85
CA GLN A 98 3.01 -4.40 45.62
C GLN A 98 2.74 -5.78 45.02
N VAL A 99 1.47 -6.18 45.02
CA VAL A 99 0.96 -7.28 44.23
C VAL A 99 0.15 -6.69 43.11
N ILE A 100 0.33 -7.16 41.87
CA ILE A 100 -0.44 -6.67 40.72
C ILE A 100 -1.90 -7.15 40.88
N ASP A 101 -2.84 -6.22 40.91
CA ASP A 101 -4.28 -6.51 41.11
C ASP A 101 -4.76 -7.64 40.23
N ARG A 102 -5.54 -8.56 40.83
CA ARG A 102 -6.12 -9.74 40.17
C ARG A 102 -5.09 -10.76 39.67
N THR A 103 -3.85 -10.70 40.16
CA THR A 103 -2.80 -11.64 39.80
C THR A 103 -2.08 -12.12 41.07
N ASP A 104 -1.26 -13.16 40.96
CA ASP A 104 -0.35 -13.62 41.99
C ASP A 104 1.09 -13.19 41.69
N ILE A 105 1.25 -12.06 40.98
CA ILE A 105 2.56 -11.51 40.61
C ILE A 105 2.94 -10.40 41.56
N TYR A 106 4.10 -10.53 42.18
CA TYR A 106 4.68 -9.59 43.11
C TYR A 106 5.69 -8.68 42.44
N VAL A 107 5.56 -7.37 42.65
CA VAL A 107 6.61 -6.40 42.33
C VAL A 107 7.51 -6.32 43.57
N ILE A 108 8.76 -6.73 43.41
CA ILE A 108 9.74 -6.84 44.50
C ILE A 108 10.82 -5.80 44.28
N GLY A 109 11.02 -4.94 45.28
CA GLY A 109 12.12 -4.00 45.32
C GLY A 109 13.40 -4.72 45.68
N ILE A 110 14.46 -4.47 44.93
CA ILE A 110 15.79 -5.05 45.12
C ILE A 110 16.76 -4.03 45.79
N PRO A 111 17.87 -4.46 46.41
CA PRO A 111 18.87 -3.58 46.98
C PRO A 111 19.50 -2.65 45.92
N GLU A 112 19.86 -1.42 46.32
CA GLU A 112 20.59 -0.49 45.46
C GLU A 112 21.90 -1.12 44.94
N ARG A 113 22.14 -1.00 43.62
CA ARG A 113 23.31 -1.51 42.89
C ARG A 113 23.33 -3.01 42.59
N GLU A 114 22.29 -3.74 42.94
CA GLU A 114 22.12 -5.11 42.46
C GLU A 114 21.49 -5.08 41.05
N ASP A 115 21.93 -5.99 40.19
CA ASP A 115 21.38 -6.10 38.84
C ASP A 115 20.10 -6.94 38.88
N PRO A 116 18.95 -6.41 38.43
CA PRO A 116 17.67 -7.13 38.42
C PRO A 116 17.71 -8.48 37.71
N VAL A 117 18.57 -8.67 36.71
CA VAL A 117 18.73 -9.95 36.00
C VAL A 117 19.28 -11.00 36.93
N TYR A 118 20.38 -10.69 37.65
CA TYR A 118 20.99 -11.65 38.58
C TYR A 118 20.10 -11.92 39.78
N VAL A 119 19.42 -10.89 40.32
CA VAL A 119 18.50 -11.08 41.43
C VAL A 119 17.32 -11.97 41.03
N ALA A 120 16.77 -11.80 39.83
CA ALA A 120 15.71 -12.67 39.33
C ALA A 120 16.18 -14.13 39.19
N GLU A 121 17.37 -14.36 38.62
CA GLU A 121 17.98 -15.68 38.54
C GLU A 121 18.20 -16.32 39.92
N ASP A 122 18.55 -15.54 40.94
CA ASP A 122 18.70 -16.03 42.32
C ASP A 122 17.35 -16.42 42.94
N PHE A 123 16.30 -15.66 42.67
CA PHE A 123 14.96 -16.02 43.10
C PHE A 123 14.49 -17.34 42.46
N GLU A 124 14.78 -17.59 41.20
CA GLU A 124 14.38 -18.81 40.48
C GLU A 124 15.07 -20.09 41.06
N LYS A 125 16.17 -19.97 41.77
CA LYS A 125 16.82 -21.11 42.48
C LYS A 125 15.98 -21.62 43.66
N ASN A 126 15.03 -20.83 44.14
CA ASN A 126 14.13 -21.25 45.21
C ASN A 126 12.96 -22.07 44.66
N PRO A 127 12.74 -23.32 45.12
CA PRO A 127 11.68 -24.19 44.58
C PRO A 127 10.26 -23.67 44.81
N GLN A 128 10.07 -22.69 45.70
CA GLN A 128 8.78 -22.03 45.92
C GLN A 128 8.52 -20.88 44.94
N VAL A 129 9.53 -20.46 44.18
CA VAL A 129 9.38 -19.48 43.11
C VAL A 129 9.01 -20.19 41.82
N LYS A 130 7.94 -19.76 41.17
CA LYS A 130 7.48 -20.30 39.90
C LYS A 130 8.23 -19.70 38.72
N TYR A 131 8.47 -18.40 38.76
CA TYR A 131 9.37 -17.65 37.90
C TYR A 131 9.70 -16.30 38.54
N ALA A 132 10.84 -15.71 38.16
CA ALA A 132 11.19 -14.34 38.42
C ALA A 132 11.82 -13.72 37.18
N GLN A 133 11.66 -12.41 36.98
CA GLN A 133 12.20 -11.69 35.83
C GLN A 133 12.40 -10.20 36.18
N PRO A 134 13.30 -9.49 35.51
CA PRO A 134 13.37 -8.04 35.60
C PRO A 134 12.01 -7.40 35.32
N ASN A 135 11.70 -6.26 35.90
CA ASN A 135 10.55 -5.47 35.56
C ASN A 135 10.82 -4.71 34.24
N TRP A 136 10.58 -5.39 33.12
CA TRP A 136 10.88 -4.87 31.80
C TRP A 136 10.07 -3.61 31.49
N VAL A 137 10.73 -2.58 30.99
CA VAL A 137 10.09 -1.33 30.60
C VAL A 137 9.49 -1.50 29.20
N GLY A 138 8.16 -1.48 29.13
CA GLY A 138 7.46 -1.30 27.86
C GLY A 138 7.63 0.14 27.41
N ARG A 139 8.41 0.38 26.37
CA ARG A 139 8.48 1.71 25.73
C ARG A 139 7.32 1.82 24.75
N VAL A 140 6.59 2.94 24.82
CA VAL A 140 5.75 3.35 23.70
C VAL A 140 6.73 3.70 22.58
N THR A 141 6.77 2.86 21.55
CA THR A 141 7.46 3.24 20.33
C THR A 141 6.66 4.39 19.74
N GLU A 142 7.07 5.62 20.04
CA GLU A 142 6.67 6.74 19.19
C GLU A 142 7.26 6.44 17.82
N ILE A 143 6.39 6.13 16.88
CA ILE A 143 6.75 6.30 15.48
C ILE A 143 6.93 7.80 15.38
N SER A 144 8.16 8.28 15.25
CA SER A 144 8.42 9.61 14.73
C SER A 144 7.54 9.71 13.48
N ASP A 145 6.65 10.71 13.40
CA ASP A 145 5.84 10.94 12.23
C ASP A 145 6.76 10.74 11.02
N ALA A 146 6.43 9.75 10.18
CA ALA A 146 7.09 9.65 8.91
C ALA A 146 6.83 10.98 8.25
N THR A 147 7.84 11.77 8.20
CA THR A 147 7.75 13.07 7.56
C THR A 147 7.48 12.74 6.12
N LEU A 148 6.22 12.97 5.66
CA LEU A 148 5.93 12.95 4.23
C LEU A 148 6.97 13.87 3.60
N THR A 149 7.81 13.32 2.74
CA THR A 149 8.88 14.09 2.12
C THR A 149 8.32 14.96 1.00
N LEU A 150 7.18 14.57 0.43
CA LEU A 150 6.51 15.23 -0.68
C LEU A 150 5.08 15.66 -0.30
N ILE A 151 4.97 16.81 0.39
CA ILE A 151 3.67 17.49 0.56
C ILE A 151 3.60 18.61 -0.49
N PRO A 152 2.64 18.56 -1.42
CA PRO A 152 2.50 19.61 -2.42
C PRO A 152 2.04 20.92 -1.79
N SER A 153 2.44 22.04 -2.39
CA SER A 153 2.15 23.40 -1.91
C SER A 153 0.78 23.94 -2.29
N ASP A 154 -0.09 23.07 -2.82
CA ASP A 154 -1.38 23.46 -3.39
C ASP A 154 -2.39 23.82 -2.30
N PRO A 155 -2.96 25.03 -2.30
CA PRO A 155 -3.70 25.57 -1.16
C PRO A 155 -5.02 24.83 -0.87
N ASP A 156 -5.62 24.19 -1.86
CA ASP A 156 -6.86 23.43 -1.74
C ASP A 156 -6.66 21.94 -1.45
N LEU A 157 -5.44 21.49 -1.20
CA LEU A 157 -5.15 20.09 -0.82
C LEU A 157 -5.99 19.64 0.38
N SER A 158 -6.19 20.52 1.35
CA SER A 158 -7.01 20.25 2.53
C SER A 158 -8.51 20.03 2.24
N LYS A 159 -8.99 20.38 1.06
CA LYS A 159 -10.37 20.12 0.59
C LYS A 159 -10.49 18.76 -0.11
N GLN A 160 -9.36 18.14 -0.45
CA GLN A 160 -9.27 16.89 -1.22
C GLN A 160 -9.22 15.68 -0.28
N TRP A 161 -10.30 15.41 0.46
CA TRP A 161 -10.37 14.27 1.37
C TRP A 161 -10.03 12.92 0.70
N ALA A 162 -10.33 12.80 -0.60
CA ALA A 162 -10.07 11.61 -1.40
C ALA A 162 -8.57 11.25 -1.46
N ILE A 163 -7.72 12.26 -1.59
CA ILE A 163 -6.27 12.13 -1.66
C ILE A 163 -5.73 11.49 -0.37
N GLU A 164 -6.19 11.98 0.79
CA GLU A 164 -5.79 11.45 2.09
C GLU A 164 -6.35 10.03 2.32
N ALA A 165 -7.66 9.83 2.05
CA ALA A 165 -8.34 8.56 2.29
C ALA A 165 -7.70 7.38 1.53
N MET A 166 -7.22 7.61 0.32
CA MET A 166 -6.54 6.60 -0.50
C MET A 166 -5.03 6.47 -0.23
N GLY A 167 -4.46 7.23 0.72
CA GLY A 167 -3.03 7.21 1.00
C GLY A 167 -2.16 7.75 -0.15
N VAL A 168 -2.70 8.62 -1.00
CA VAL A 168 -1.99 9.17 -2.16
C VAL A 168 -0.72 9.96 -1.77
N PRO A 169 -0.70 10.76 -0.67
CA PRO A 169 0.52 11.46 -0.25
C PRO A 169 1.71 10.53 -0.01
N TYR A 170 1.46 9.33 0.49
CA TYR A 170 2.50 8.32 0.71
C TYR A 170 2.90 7.60 -0.59
N ALA A 171 1.98 7.51 -1.56
CA ALA A 171 2.30 7.03 -2.89
C ALA A 171 3.26 7.99 -3.61
N TRP A 172 3.14 9.29 -3.39
CA TRP A 172 4.03 10.30 -3.99
C TRP A 172 5.47 10.17 -3.53
N ASP A 173 5.75 9.66 -2.33
CA ASP A 173 7.11 9.34 -1.90
C ASP A 173 7.76 8.23 -2.74
N LYS A 174 6.98 7.46 -3.49
CA LYS A 174 7.45 6.41 -4.40
C LYS A 174 7.42 6.84 -5.86
N THR A 175 6.35 7.50 -6.26
CA THR A 175 6.16 8.00 -7.63
C THR A 175 5.12 9.12 -7.66
N THR A 176 5.41 10.18 -8.37
CA THR A 176 4.47 11.28 -8.66
C THR A 176 3.85 11.15 -10.06
N GLY A 177 3.97 10.00 -10.69
CA GLY A 177 3.57 9.77 -12.08
C GLY A 177 4.69 10.06 -13.08
N SER A 178 4.35 10.07 -14.36
CA SER A 178 5.30 10.32 -15.45
C SER A 178 4.61 10.98 -16.63
N SER A 179 5.22 12.00 -17.22
CA SER A 179 4.75 12.62 -18.46
C SER A 179 4.76 11.68 -19.67
N GLY A 180 5.43 10.52 -19.56
CA GLY A 180 5.38 9.45 -20.54
C GLY A 180 4.13 8.56 -20.44
N VAL A 181 3.35 8.65 -19.35
CA VAL A 181 2.09 7.91 -19.17
C VAL A 181 0.94 8.73 -19.71
N LYS A 182 0.13 8.14 -20.59
CA LYS A 182 -0.98 8.78 -21.27
C LYS A 182 -2.31 8.27 -20.71
N VAL A 183 -3.13 9.19 -20.21
CA VAL A 183 -4.49 8.88 -19.72
C VAL A 183 -5.52 9.58 -20.59
N ALA A 184 -6.28 8.81 -21.34
CA ALA A 184 -7.37 9.32 -22.13
C ALA A 184 -8.63 9.52 -21.27
N VAL A 185 -9.22 10.69 -21.36
CA VAL A 185 -10.48 11.07 -20.72
C VAL A 185 -11.54 11.20 -21.80
N ILE A 186 -12.36 10.15 -21.98
CA ILE A 186 -13.51 10.18 -22.90
C ILE A 186 -14.68 10.77 -22.13
N ASP A 187 -15.05 12.02 -22.46
CA ASP A 187 -15.98 12.80 -21.62
C ASP A 187 -16.57 14.01 -22.37
N THR A 188 -17.04 15.02 -21.63
CA THR A 188 -17.66 16.25 -22.14
C THR A 188 -16.68 17.24 -22.76
N GLY A 189 -15.39 16.94 -22.74
CA GLY A 189 -14.28 17.83 -23.09
C GLY A 189 -13.46 18.19 -21.86
N VAL A 190 -12.45 19.04 -22.02
CA VAL A 190 -11.60 19.56 -20.94
C VAL A 190 -11.25 21.01 -21.21
N GLN A 191 -11.23 21.87 -20.18
CA GLN A 191 -10.65 23.19 -20.28
C GLN A 191 -9.12 23.08 -20.36
N VAL A 192 -8.56 22.96 -21.56
CA VAL A 192 -7.14 22.68 -21.80
C VAL A 192 -6.19 23.77 -21.30
N ASN A 193 -6.69 25.00 -21.19
CA ASN A 193 -5.94 26.14 -20.65
C ASN A 193 -6.23 26.41 -19.17
N HIS A 194 -6.85 25.49 -18.45
CA HIS A 194 -7.01 25.60 -17.00
C HIS A 194 -5.62 25.68 -16.34
N PRO A 195 -5.35 26.69 -15.49
CA PRO A 195 -3.99 26.91 -14.95
C PRO A 195 -3.41 25.72 -14.18
N ASP A 196 -4.29 24.85 -13.66
CA ASP A 196 -3.94 23.66 -12.90
C ASP A 196 -3.92 22.38 -13.74
N LEU A 197 -4.15 22.48 -15.05
CA LEU A 197 -4.17 21.33 -15.97
C LEU A 197 -3.20 21.48 -17.14
N ALA A 198 -3.00 22.72 -17.60
CA ALA A 198 -2.43 23.02 -18.91
C ALA A 198 -1.10 22.32 -19.22
N ALA A 199 -0.20 22.15 -18.23
CA ALA A 199 1.10 21.50 -18.44
C ALA A 199 0.99 19.96 -18.58
N ASN A 200 -0.10 19.37 -18.10
CA ASN A 200 -0.37 17.93 -18.19
C ASN A 200 -1.31 17.57 -19.35
N ILE A 201 -1.81 18.55 -20.11
CA ILE A 201 -2.68 18.29 -21.27
C ILE A 201 -1.84 17.91 -22.48
N GLY A 202 -2.15 16.77 -23.03
CA GLY A 202 -1.63 16.27 -24.30
C GLY A 202 -2.58 16.50 -25.49
N PRO A 203 -2.30 15.87 -26.63
CA PRO A 203 -3.20 15.92 -27.80
C PRO A 203 -4.60 15.41 -27.45
N GLY A 204 -5.61 16.12 -27.93
CA GLY A 204 -7.01 15.77 -27.77
C GLY A 204 -7.81 15.93 -29.06
N TYR A 205 -9.03 15.39 -29.06
CA TYR A 205 -9.92 15.48 -30.22
C TYR A 205 -11.40 15.50 -29.80
N ASP A 206 -12.20 16.29 -30.48
CA ASP A 206 -13.65 16.34 -30.37
C ASP A 206 -14.26 15.48 -31.48
N PHE A 207 -14.70 14.29 -31.14
CA PHE A 207 -15.28 13.31 -32.07
C PHE A 207 -16.72 13.62 -32.45
N PHE A 208 -17.40 14.43 -31.62
CA PHE A 208 -18.76 14.86 -31.95
C PHE A 208 -18.75 15.93 -33.04
N ASN A 209 -17.85 16.93 -32.96
CA ASN A 209 -17.75 18.02 -33.93
C ASN A 209 -16.63 17.82 -34.96
N ASN A 210 -15.88 16.71 -34.88
CA ASN A 210 -14.78 16.39 -35.80
C ASN A 210 -13.71 17.51 -35.86
N THR A 211 -13.20 17.93 -34.70
CA THR A 211 -12.22 19.03 -34.57
C THR A 211 -11.24 18.77 -33.44
N THR A 212 -10.15 19.52 -33.39
CA THR A 212 -9.18 19.50 -32.30
C THR A 212 -9.56 20.38 -31.10
N TYR A 213 -10.67 21.11 -31.16
CA TYR A 213 -11.15 21.97 -30.07
C TYR A 213 -12.01 21.15 -29.09
N VAL A 214 -11.41 20.76 -27.98
CA VAL A 214 -12.03 19.89 -26.96
C VAL A 214 -12.69 20.68 -25.83
N THR A 215 -13.28 21.84 -26.15
CA THR A 215 -13.90 22.72 -25.14
C THR A 215 -14.98 21.99 -24.34
N ASP A 216 -14.86 22.08 -23.02
CA ASP A 216 -15.84 21.53 -22.08
C ASP A 216 -16.96 22.56 -21.82
N TYR A 217 -18.15 22.28 -22.27
CA TYR A 217 -19.34 23.12 -22.06
C TYR A 217 -20.17 22.68 -20.85
N ASN A 218 -19.82 21.55 -20.22
CA ASN A 218 -20.53 20.99 -19.06
C ASN A 218 -19.74 21.15 -17.77
N GLY A 219 -18.46 20.82 -17.79
CA GLY A 219 -17.56 20.84 -16.64
C GLY A 219 -17.15 19.47 -16.11
N HIS A 220 -17.89 18.42 -16.49
CA HIS A 220 -17.66 17.06 -15.97
C HIS A 220 -16.29 16.53 -16.37
N GLY A 221 -15.90 16.61 -17.65
CA GLY A 221 -14.60 16.11 -18.11
C GLY A 221 -13.41 16.93 -17.55
N THR A 222 -13.58 18.24 -17.35
CA THR A 222 -12.58 19.08 -16.68
C THR A 222 -12.39 18.63 -15.23
N HIS A 223 -13.47 18.28 -14.53
CA HIS A 223 -13.42 17.77 -13.15
C HIS A 223 -12.71 16.42 -13.07
N VAL A 224 -13.05 15.49 -13.95
CA VAL A 224 -12.42 14.18 -14.10
C VAL A 224 -10.92 14.30 -14.37
N ALA A 225 -10.55 15.19 -15.30
CA ALA A 225 -9.14 15.44 -15.63
C ALA A 225 -8.32 15.94 -14.42
N GLY A 226 -8.92 16.81 -13.59
CA GLY A 226 -8.27 17.33 -12.38
C GLY A 226 -7.98 16.25 -11.34
N ILE A 227 -8.90 15.31 -11.13
CA ILE A 227 -8.68 14.17 -10.23
C ILE A 227 -7.47 13.33 -10.69
N ILE A 228 -7.38 13.03 -11.98
CA ILE A 228 -6.31 12.21 -12.53
C ILE A 228 -4.97 12.92 -12.45
N GLY A 229 -4.92 14.20 -12.85
CA GLY A 229 -3.64 14.85 -13.10
C GLY A 229 -3.67 16.38 -13.10
N ALA A 230 -4.32 17.02 -12.13
CA ALA A 230 -4.03 18.42 -11.85
C ALA A 230 -2.55 18.57 -11.49
N ILE A 231 -1.95 19.69 -11.92
CA ILE A 231 -0.52 19.98 -11.71
C ILE A 231 -0.29 20.22 -10.22
N ALA A 232 0.34 19.29 -9.55
CA ALA A 232 0.61 19.42 -8.12
C ALA A 232 1.90 20.22 -7.84
N ASN A 233 2.03 20.70 -6.61
CA ASN A 233 3.17 21.48 -6.11
C ASN A 233 3.46 22.75 -6.92
N ASN A 234 2.41 23.40 -7.44
CA ASN A 234 2.50 24.63 -8.21
C ASN A 234 2.03 25.87 -7.42
N GLY A 235 1.67 25.69 -6.12
CA GLY A 235 1.16 26.75 -5.25
C GLY A 235 -0.24 27.23 -5.63
N ARG A 236 -1.03 26.43 -6.33
CA ARG A 236 -2.31 26.78 -6.90
C ARG A 236 -3.29 25.61 -6.80
N GLY A 237 -4.54 25.90 -6.44
CA GLY A 237 -5.67 24.97 -6.46
C GLY A 237 -5.40 23.61 -5.79
N ILE A 238 -5.35 22.57 -6.57
CA ILE A 238 -5.38 21.17 -6.13
C ILE A 238 -4.18 20.36 -6.62
N ALA A 239 -3.96 19.21 -5.99
CA ALA A 239 -3.05 18.17 -6.50
C ALA A 239 -3.85 17.05 -7.19
N GLY A 240 -3.52 16.71 -8.42
CA GLY A 240 -3.97 15.47 -9.06
C GLY A 240 -3.25 14.26 -8.45
N ILE A 241 -3.82 13.06 -8.62
CA ILE A 241 -3.16 11.82 -8.18
C ILE A 241 -1.77 11.70 -8.83
N ASN A 242 -1.65 12.07 -10.10
CA ASN A 242 -0.38 12.19 -10.80
C ASN A 242 0.02 13.66 -10.92
N TRP A 243 1.19 14.04 -10.40
CA TRP A 243 1.75 15.39 -10.59
C TRP A 243 2.19 15.60 -12.03
N ASN A 244 2.67 14.51 -12.64
CA ASN A 244 3.12 14.46 -14.03
C ASN A 244 2.42 13.31 -14.75
N VAL A 245 1.67 13.63 -15.78
CA VAL A 245 0.94 12.68 -16.63
C VAL A 245 0.58 13.39 -17.93
N GLN A 246 0.32 12.66 -18.99
CA GLN A 246 -0.25 13.26 -20.20
C GLN A 246 -1.75 12.92 -20.28
N ILE A 247 -2.62 13.90 -20.03
CA ILE A 247 -4.06 13.77 -20.19
C ILE A 247 -4.41 13.98 -21.67
N MET A 248 -5.11 13.03 -22.27
CA MET A 248 -5.63 13.11 -23.62
C MET A 248 -7.13 13.41 -23.59
N PRO A 249 -7.58 14.65 -23.77
CA PRO A 249 -8.99 15.00 -23.77
C PRO A 249 -9.68 14.47 -25.03
N LEU A 250 -10.59 13.51 -24.88
CA LEU A 250 -11.33 12.92 -25.97
C LEU A 250 -12.81 13.25 -25.79
N LYS A 251 -13.23 14.35 -26.44
CA LYS A 251 -14.59 14.85 -26.30
C LYS A 251 -15.55 14.04 -27.16
N ALA A 252 -16.55 13.45 -26.50
CA ALA A 252 -17.62 12.68 -27.15
C ALA A 252 -19.00 13.31 -26.95
N ALA A 253 -19.10 14.44 -26.23
CA ALA A 253 -20.34 15.12 -25.93
C ALA A 253 -20.69 16.18 -26.98
N ASP A 254 -21.99 16.43 -27.11
CA ASP A 254 -22.50 17.60 -27.82
C ASP A 254 -22.13 18.93 -27.10
N ASN A 255 -22.47 20.04 -27.73
CA ASN A 255 -22.19 21.39 -27.20
C ASN A 255 -23.36 21.97 -26.40
N SER A 256 -24.36 21.18 -26.03
CA SER A 256 -25.54 21.66 -25.30
C SER A 256 -25.23 22.00 -23.84
N GLY A 257 -24.11 21.50 -23.30
CA GLY A 257 -23.78 21.60 -21.88
C GLY A 257 -24.56 20.63 -21.00
N GLN A 258 -25.42 19.78 -21.56
CA GLN A 258 -26.23 18.81 -20.81
C GLN A 258 -25.47 17.53 -20.46
N GLY A 259 -24.26 17.33 -21.02
CA GLY A 259 -23.44 16.14 -20.77
C GLY A 259 -23.91 14.88 -21.52
N TYR A 260 -24.65 15.02 -22.61
CA TYR A 260 -25.01 13.90 -23.47
C TYR A 260 -23.82 13.50 -24.35
N LEU A 261 -23.39 12.25 -24.24
CA LEU A 261 -22.33 11.68 -25.05
C LEU A 261 -22.92 10.88 -26.21
N ASP A 262 -22.35 11.07 -27.40
CA ASP A 262 -22.75 10.36 -28.63
C ASP A 262 -21.99 9.03 -28.72
N LEU A 263 -22.73 7.92 -28.95
CA LEU A 263 -22.13 6.58 -28.97
C LEU A 263 -21.10 6.40 -30.10
N PRO A 264 -21.35 6.82 -31.36
CA PRO A 264 -20.33 6.84 -32.40
C PRO A 264 -19.06 7.61 -32.00
N ALA A 265 -19.21 8.76 -31.35
CA ALA A 265 -18.07 9.56 -30.89
C ALA A 265 -17.28 8.84 -29.79
N ILE A 266 -17.95 8.16 -28.81
CA ILE A 266 -17.30 7.33 -27.79
C ILE A 266 -16.49 6.20 -28.44
N ILE A 267 -17.09 5.48 -29.41
CA ILE A 267 -16.44 4.36 -30.10
C ILE A 267 -15.18 4.86 -30.84
N GLN A 268 -15.29 5.93 -31.60
CA GLN A 268 -14.15 6.53 -32.30
C GLN A 268 -13.06 7.00 -31.34
N ALA A 269 -13.46 7.62 -30.21
CA ALA A 269 -12.53 8.06 -29.17
C ALA A 269 -11.74 6.89 -28.57
N LEU A 270 -12.37 5.74 -28.36
CA LEU A 270 -11.72 4.55 -27.81
C LEU A 270 -10.71 3.94 -28.79
N TYR A 271 -11.07 3.81 -30.08
CA TYR A 271 -10.12 3.40 -31.12
C TYR A 271 -8.94 4.38 -31.21
N TRP A 272 -9.23 5.68 -31.23
CA TRP A 272 -8.20 6.71 -31.32
C TRP A 272 -7.26 6.71 -30.10
N ALA A 273 -7.79 6.54 -28.88
CA ALA A 273 -7.00 6.41 -27.67
C ALA A 273 -5.99 5.25 -27.79
N ALA A 274 -6.47 4.08 -28.22
CA ALA A 274 -5.64 2.90 -28.41
C ALA A 274 -4.55 3.10 -29.48
N ASP A 275 -4.88 3.72 -30.62
CA ASP A 275 -3.95 3.95 -31.71
C ASP A 275 -2.92 5.05 -31.40
N ASN A 276 -3.25 5.99 -30.51
CA ASN A 276 -2.35 7.07 -30.08
C ASN A 276 -1.59 6.72 -28.78
N GLY A 277 -1.67 5.45 -28.37
CA GLY A 277 -0.87 4.90 -27.28
C GLY A 277 -1.29 5.38 -25.90
N ALA A 278 -2.60 5.50 -25.66
CA ALA A 278 -3.13 5.67 -24.31
C ALA A 278 -2.77 4.44 -23.47
N ASP A 279 -2.22 4.66 -22.29
CA ASP A 279 -1.95 3.63 -21.31
C ASP A 279 -3.19 3.31 -20.47
N VAL A 280 -3.99 4.35 -20.17
CA VAL A 280 -5.24 4.27 -19.43
C VAL A 280 -6.35 5.00 -20.18
N VAL A 281 -7.57 4.47 -20.16
CA VAL A 281 -8.79 5.16 -20.59
C VAL A 281 -9.75 5.24 -19.43
N ASN A 282 -10.18 6.43 -19.07
CA ASN A 282 -11.22 6.68 -18.10
C ASN A 282 -12.56 6.93 -18.79
N MET A 283 -13.59 6.20 -18.39
CA MET A 283 -14.96 6.23 -18.91
C MET A 283 -15.95 6.54 -17.77
N SER A 284 -16.07 7.82 -17.44
CA SER A 284 -16.95 8.30 -16.37
C SER A 284 -18.40 8.52 -16.84
N PHE A 285 -18.96 7.55 -17.58
CA PHE A 285 -20.31 7.62 -18.14
C PHE A 285 -21.00 6.25 -18.13
N LYS A 286 -22.30 6.24 -18.41
CA LYS A 286 -23.07 5.02 -18.67
C LYS A 286 -23.70 5.06 -20.07
N ILE A 287 -23.83 3.91 -20.68
CA ILE A 287 -24.62 3.69 -21.88
C ILE A 287 -25.83 2.84 -21.47
N SER A 288 -27.02 3.15 -22.00
CA SER A 288 -28.23 2.40 -21.64
C SER A 288 -28.13 0.94 -22.07
N ASP A 289 -28.30 0.02 -21.12
CA ASP A 289 -28.23 -1.42 -21.37
C ASP A 289 -29.33 -1.90 -22.36
N SER A 290 -30.45 -1.19 -22.43
CA SER A 290 -31.51 -1.50 -23.43
C SER A 290 -31.09 -1.21 -24.86
N ALA A 291 -30.03 -0.42 -25.05
CA ALA A 291 -29.48 -0.08 -26.38
C ALA A 291 -28.34 -1.02 -26.79
N ILE A 292 -27.87 -1.90 -25.88
CA ILE A 292 -26.69 -2.72 -26.09
C ILE A 292 -27.07 -4.20 -26.04
N GLY A 293 -27.10 -4.83 -27.25
CA GLY A 293 -27.14 -6.29 -27.37
C GLY A 293 -25.75 -6.92 -27.20
N ALA A 294 -25.71 -8.24 -27.08
CA ALA A 294 -24.43 -8.96 -27.13
C ALA A 294 -23.72 -8.73 -28.49
N ASN A 295 -22.38 -8.60 -28.43
CA ASN A 295 -21.52 -8.36 -29.61
C ASN A 295 -21.88 -7.06 -30.38
N ASN A 296 -21.83 -5.96 -29.68
CA ASN A 296 -22.08 -4.64 -30.22
C ASN A 296 -20.80 -3.89 -30.61
N ALA A 297 -20.92 -2.80 -31.34
CA ALA A 297 -19.77 -2.01 -31.80
C ALA A 297 -18.92 -1.41 -30.69
N MET A 298 -19.48 -1.24 -29.49
CA MET A 298 -18.70 -0.79 -28.32
C MET A 298 -17.86 -1.93 -27.73
N ASP A 299 -18.35 -3.19 -27.73
CA ASP A 299 -17.56 -4.36 -27.36
C ASP A 299 -16.35 -4.52 -28.28
N ASP A 300 -16.54 -4.34 -29.60
CA ASP A 300 -15.44 -4.37 -30.60
C ASP A 300 -14.36 -3.31 -30.26
N ALA A 301 -14.78 -2.11 -29.89
CA ALA A 301 -13.86 -1.03 -29.53
C ALA A 301 -13.13 -1.30 -28.21
N ILE A 302 -13.82 -1.84 -27.19
CA ILE A 302 -13.22 -2.28 -25.93
C ILE A 302 -12.21 -3.41 -26.18
N ASP A 303 -12.59 -4.41 -27.01
CA ASP A 303 -11.73 -5.52 -27.35
C ASP A 303 -10.47 -5.07 -28.10
N TYR A 304 -10.63 -4.11 -29.00
CA TYR A 304 -9.50 -3.49 -29.70
C TYR A 304 -8.56 -2.78 -28.73
N ALA A 305 -9.07 -1.91 -27.87
CA ALA A 305 -8.25 -1.18 -26.89
C ALA A 305 -7.55 -2.15 -25.92
N TYR A 306 -8.25 -3.18 -25.47
CA TYR A 306 -7.67 -4.23 -24.64
C TYR A 306 -6.53 -4.97 -25.35
N SER A 307 -6.69 -5.30 -26.64
CA SER A 307 -5.67 -5.97 -27.44
C SER A 307 -4.39 -5.13 -27.62
N LYS A 308 -4.51 -3.80 -27.51
CA LYS A 308 -3.39 -2.85 -27.53
C LYS A 308 -2.74 -2.65 -26.16
N GLY A 309 -3.24 -3.31 -25.12
CA GLY A 309 -2.71 -3.23 -23.76
C GLY A 309 -3.21 -2.02 -22.95
N VAL A 310 -4.26 -1.34 -23.41
CA VAL A 310 -4.87 -0.21 -22.72
C VAL A 310 -5.58 -0.67 -21.46
N THR A 311 -5.35 -0.01 -20.33
CA THR A 311 -6.10 -0.21 -19.08
C THR A 311 -7.37 0.64 -19.11
N MET A 312 -8.54 0.00 -19.07
CA MET A 312 -9.83 0.68 -19.10
C MET A 312 -10.51 0.67 -17.74
N VAL A 313 -10.94 1.86 -17.29
CA VAL A 313 -11.60 2.07 -16.00
C VAL A 313 -12.93 2.78 -16.24
N ALA A 314 -14.00 2.34 -15.61
CA ALA A 314 -15.31 2.95 -15.79
C ALA A 314 -16.14 3.03 -14.50
N ALA A 315 -17.06 4.00 -14.50
CA ALA A 315 -17.99 4.27 -13.41
C ALA A 315 -19.10 3.21 -13.34
N ALA A 316 -19.34 2.65 -12.15
CA ALA A 316 -20.33 1.59 -11.92
C ALA A 316 -21.79 2.03 -12.07
N GLY A 317 -22.07 3.35 -12.04
CA GLY A 317 -23.40 3.95 -12.17
C GLY A 317 -23.94 4.55 -10.90
N ASN A 318 -24.95 5.40 -11.04
CA ASN A 318 -25.50 6.25 -9.95
C ASN A 318 -27.01 6.03 -9.75
N ASP A 319 -27.52 4.82 -9.98
CA ASP A 319 -28.96 4.50 -9.87
C ASP A 319 -29.30 3.86 -8.51
N GLY A 320 -28.31 3.66 -7.62
CA GLY A 320 -28.50 3.11 -6.28
C GLY A 320 -28.92 1.64 -6.25
N ASN A 321 -28.66 0.88 -7.29
CA ASN A 321 -29.12 -0.50 -7.43
C ASN A 321 -27.95 -1.51 -7.50
N GLY A 322 -28.28 -2.81 -7.33
CA GLY A 322 -27.35 -3.93 -7.31
C GLY A 322 -26.83 -4.35 -8.68
N ARG A 323 -26.60 -3.40 -9.60
CA ARG A 323 -26.19 -3.67 -10.97
C ARG A 323 -25.18 -2.65 -11.48
N VAL A 324 -24.04 -3.14 -11.93
CA VAL A 324 -23.03 -2.32 -12.62
C VAL A 324 -23.51 -2.00 -14.04
N VAL A 325 -23.45 -0.72 -14.43
CA VAL A 325 -23.87 -0.27 -15.75
C VAL A 325 -22.78 -0.48 -16.80
N TYR A 326 -23.17 -0.51 -18.08
CA TYR A 326 -22.22 -0.58 -19.18
C TYR A 326 -21.63 0.83 -19.47
N PRO A 327 -20.28 0.97 -19.74
CA PRO A 327 -19.33 -0.08 -20.08
C PRO A 327 -18.62 -0.74 -18.89
N ALA A 328 -18.82 -0.29 -17.65
CA ALA A 328 -18.17 -0.86 -16.47
C ALA A 328 -18.49 -2.36 -16.27
N SER A 329 -19.68 -2.81 -16.69
CA SER A 329 -20.06 -4.23 -16.61
C SER A 329 -19.35 -5.14 -17.64
N HIS A 330 -18.58 -4.57 -18.58
CA HIS A 330 -17.82 -5.37 -19.53
C HIS A 330 -16.61 -6.05 -18.85
N PRO A 331 -16.36 -7.37 -19.06
CA PRO A 331 -15.30 -8.11 -18.35
C PRO A 331 -13.88 -7.52 -18.49
N LYS A 332 -13.61 -6.84 -19.61
CA LYS A 332 -12.33 -6.18 -19.89
C LYS A 332 -12.27 -4.73 -19.41
N VAL A 333 -13.16 -4.30 -18.52
CA VAL A 333 -13.19 -2.94 -17.96
C VAL A 333 -13.17 -3.04 -16.44
N ILE A 334 -12.36 -2.23 -15.76
CA ILE A 334 -12.31 -2.15 -14.32
C ILE A 334 -13.49 -1.30 -13.83
N ALA A 335 -14.41 -1.93 -13.11
CA ALA A 335 -15.60 -1.29 -12.58
C ALA A 335 -15.37 -0.65 -11.22
N VAL A 336 -15.69 0.64 -11.11
CA VAL A 336 -15.43 1.40 -9.89
C VAL A 336 -16.73 2.01 -9.36
N ASN A 337 -17.12 1.65 -8.14
CA ASN A 337 -18.21 2.31 -7.43
C ASN A 337 -17.70 3.34 -6.40
N ALA A 338 -18.59 3.97 -5.64
CA ALA A 338 -18.23 5.13 -4.83
C ALA A 338 -18.40 4.93 -3.33
N VAL A 339 -17.50 5.57 -2.55
CA VAL A 339 -17.66 5.84 -1.11
C VAL A 339 -17.70 7.32 -0.82
N SER A 340 -18.34 7.67 0.30
CA SER A 340 -18.31 8.99 0.96
C SER A 340 -17.12 9.10 1.90
N SER A 341 -16.90 10.28 2.50
CA SER A 341 -15.77 10.54 3.41
C SER A 341 -15.81 9.75 4.73
N ASP A 342 -16.95 9.19 5.08
CA ASP A 342 -17.12 8.26 6.21
C ASP A 342 -16.88 6.79 5.80
N LEU A 343 -16.42 6.56 4.57
CA LEU A 343 -16.19 5.25 3.95
C LEU A 343 -17.46 4.41 3.75
N SER A 344 -18.64 4.97 3.92
CA SER A 344 -19.90 4.32 3.58
C SER A 344 -20.19 4.45 2.07
N ARG A 345 -20.96 3.50 1.52
CA ARG A 345 -21.47 3.60 0.16
C ARG A 345 -22.63 4.60 0.11
N PRO A 346 -22.54 5.69 -0.67
CA PRO A 346 -23.68 6.58 -0.88
C PRO A 346 -24.86 5.83 -1.48
N SER A 347 -26.08 6.19 -1.08
CA SER A 347 -27.30 5.50 -1.50
C SER A 347 -27.48 5.45 -3.02
N TRP A 348 -26.98 6.44 -3.73
CA TRP A 348 -27.03 6.54 -5.19
C TRP A 348 -25.98 5.68 -5.91
N SER A 349 -24.86 5.28 -5.27
CA SER A 349 -23.82 4.48 -5.92
C SER A 349 -24.33 3.07 -6.21
N ASN A 350 -24.18 2.61 -7.46
CA ASN A 350 -24.43 1.23 -7.82
C ASN A 350 -23.45 0.30 -7.12
N TYR A 351 -23.84 -0.97 -6.98
CA TYR A 351 -23.08 -2.01 -6.30
C TYR A 351 -23.35 -3.36 -6.98
N GLY A 352 -22.78 -4.45 -6.51
CA GLY A 352 -23.03 -5.79 -7.04
C GLY A 352 -21.77 -6.54 -7.42
N ASP A 353 -21.91 -7.79 -7.85
CA ASP A 353 -20.79 -8.70 -8.13
C ASP A 353 -19.83 -8.20 -9.22
N GLY A 354 -20.34 -7.35 -10.12
CA GLY A 354 -19.53 -6.74 -11.18
C GLY A 354 -18.59 -5.62 -10.74
N VAL A 355 -18.64 -5.17 -9.46
CA VAL A 355 -17.73 -4.15 -8.94
C VAL A 355 -16.36 -4.78 -8.71
N ASP A 356 -15.31 -4.18 -9.28
CA ASP A 356 -13.94 -4.57 -9.01
C ASP A 356 -13.44 -3.94 -7.71
N VAL A 357 -13.47 -2.61 -7.64
CA VAL A 357 -13.02 -1.83 -6.48
C VAL A 357 -13.93 -0.63 -6.25
N THR A 358 -13.82 -0.03 -5.09
CA THR A 358 -14.48 1.24 -4.77
C THR A 358 -13.46 2.36 -4.65
N ALA A 359 -13.91 3.61 -4.79
CA ALA A 359 -13.05 4.78 -4.60
C ALA A 359 -13.87 5.99 -4.10
N PRO A 360 -13.22 7.04 -3.55
CA PRO A 360 -13.88 8.29 -3.19
C PRO A 360 -14.67 8.89 -4.36
N GLY A 361 -15.98 9.05 -4.18
CA GLY A 361 -16.85 9.55 -5.23
C GLY A 361 -17.87 10.58 -4.77
N ASP A 362 -17.92 10.89 -3.49
CA ASP A 362 -18.90 11.84 -2.92
C ASP A 362 -18.20 13.12 -2.47
N LEU A 363 -18.73 14.28 -2.90
CA LEU A 363 -18.17 15.60 -2.59
C LEU A 363 -16.66 15.69 -2.87
N VAL A 364 -16.25 15.24 -4.04
CA VAL A 364 -14.87 15.32 -4.50
C VAL A 364 -14.58 16.70 -5.06
N TRP A 365 -13.54 17.37 -4.53
CA TRP A 365 -13.09 18.68 -4.96
C TRP A 365 -12.12 18.57 -6.14
N SER A 366 -12.41 19.23 -7.27
CA SER A 366 -11.55 19.19 -8.45
C SER A 366 -11.71 20.44 -9.34
N THR A 367 -10.89 20.51 -10.41
CA THR A 367 -10.91 21.58 -11.39
C THR A 367 -12.26 21.72 -12.10
N TRP A 368 -12.63 22.96 -12.45
CA TRP A 368 -13.90 23.26 -13.11
C TRP A 368 -13.70 24.36 -14.18
N PRO A 369 -14.50 24.40 -15.27
CA PRO A 369 -14.40 25.46 -16.28
C PRO A 369 -14.46 26.87 -15.70
N GLY A 370 -13.83 27.80 -16.39
CA GLY A 370 -13.64 29.16 -15.88
C GLY A 370 -12.41 29.31 -14.99
N SER A 371 -11.51 28.33 -14.99
CA SER A 371 -10.30 28.30 -14.15
C SER A 371 -10.66 28.33 -12.65
N THR A 372 -11.72 27.59 -12.30
CA THR A 372 -12.27 27.47 -10.95
C THR A 372 -12.23 26.02 -10.47
N TYR A 373 -12.80 25.75 -9.32
CA TYR A 373 -12.88 24.42 -8.71
C TYR A 373 -14.29 24.20 -8.16
N ALA A 374 -14.74 22.94 -8.15
CA ALA A 374 -16.06 22.58 -7.67
C ALA A 374 -16.07 21.22 -6.96
N TYR A 375 -17.05 21.03 -6.07
CA TYR A 375 -17.40 19.70 -5.59
C TYR A 375 -18.33 19.00 -6.57
N ALA A 376 -18.08 17.72 -6.81
CA ALA A 376 -19.00 16.86 -7.54
C ALA A 376 -19.12 15.50 -6.87
N SER A 377 -20.26 14.82 -7.07
CA SER A 377 -20.54 13.49 -6.54
C SER A 377 -21.02 12.57 -7.65
N GLY A 378 -20.50 11.34 -7.66
CA GLY A 378 -20.83 10.30 -8.61
C GLY A 378 -19.76 9.21 -8.67
N THR A 379 -20.12 8.03 -9.14
CA THR A 379 -19.12 7.02 -9.54
C THR A 379 -18.22 7.54 -10.66
N SER A 380 -18.65 8.60 -11.35
CA SER A 380 -17.86 9.39 -12.30
C SER A 380 -16.65 10.09 -11.68
N MET A 381 -16.64 10.36 -10.36
CA MET A 381 -15.52 10.91 -9.60
C MET A 381 -14.67 9.80 -8.97
N ALA A 382 -15.26 8.63 -8.74
CA ALA A 382 -14.56 7.45 -8.23
C ALA A 382 -13.70 6.77 -9.32
N ALA A 383 -14.21 6.62 -10.53
CA ALA A 383 -13.47 6.02 -11.65
C ALA A 383 -12.12 6.71 -11.93
N PRO A 384 -12.02 8.05 -12.03
CA PRO A 384 -10.74 8.72 -12.24
C PRO A 384 -9.76 8.59 -11.07
N GLN A 385 -10.22 8.32 -9.85
CA GLN A 385 -9.34 7.98 -8.74
C GLN A 385 -8.59 6.67 -9.04
N ALA A 386 -9.33 5.61 -9.39
CA ALA A 386 -8.73 4.33 -9.76
C ALA A 386 -7.86 4.44 -11.04
N ALA A 387 -8.30 5.22 -12.04
CA ALA A 387 -7.52 5.48 -13.25
C ALA A 387 -6.21 6.22 -12.95
N GLY A 388 -6.23 7.17 -12.02
CA GLY A 388 -5.04 7.89 -11.55
C GLY A 388 -4.05 6.95 -10.86
N VAL A 389 -4.52 6.05 -10.00
CA VAL A 389 -3.65 5.05 -9.35
C VAL A 389 -3.11 4.04 -10.38
N ALA A 390 -3.91 3.63 -11.36
CA ALA A 390 -3.44 2.81 -12.48
C ALA A 390 -2.29 3.52 -13.25
N ALA A 391 -2.40 4.83 -13.47
CA ALA A 391 -1.34 5.61 -14.10
C ALA A 391 -0.06 5.68 -13.25
N LEU A 392 -0.15 5.77 -11.91
CA LEU A 392 1.01 5.68 -11.01
C LEU A 392 1.70 4.31 -11.14
N LEU A 393 0.95 3.21 -11.18
CA LEU A 393 1.48 1.85 -11.39
C LEU A 393 2.21 1.74 -12.73
N ILE A 394 1.62 2.32 -13.78
CA ILE A 394 2.21 2.34 -15.12
C ILE A 394 3.50 3.18 -15.14
N ALA A 395 3.56 4.27 -14.40
CA ALA A 395 4.78 5.07 -14.24
C ALA A 395 5.92 4.27 -13.59
N GLN A 396 5.61 3.27 -12.76
CA GLN A 396 6.57 2.32 -12.19
C GLN A 396 6.89 1.12 -13.11
N GLY A 397 6.38 1.11 -14.35
CA GLY A 397 6.66 0.03 -15.32
C GLY A 397 5.68 -1.13 -15.28
N ILE A 398 4.65 -1.10 -14.44
CA ILE A 398 3.61 -2.14 -14.42
C ILE A 398 2.73 -1.98 -15.66
N ARG A 399 2.50 -3.06 -16.38
CA ARG A 399 1.74 -3.07 -17.64
C ARG A 399 0.70 -4.19 -17.67
N GLY A 400 -0.32 -4.01 -18.49
CA GLY A 400 -1.39 -4.97 -18.74
C GLY A 400 -2.55 -4.84 -17.77
N GLN A 401 -3.76 -4.72 -18.33
CA GLN A 401 -4.97 -4.45 -17.57
C GLN A 401 -5.22 -5.45 -16.43
N GLU A 402 -5.07 -6.75 -16.69
CA GLU A 402 -5.35 -7.77 -15.66
C GLU A 402 -4.35 -7.69 -14.51
N ASN A 403 -3.11 -7.32 -14.79
CA ASN A 403 -2.10 -7.13 -13.76
C ASN A 403 -2.42 -5.90 -12.89
N ILE A 404 -2.81 -4.79 -13.52
CA ILE A 404 -3.23 -3.57 -12.82
C ILE A 404 -4.52 -3.82 -12.02
N ARG A 405 -5.54 -4.47 -12.63
CA ARG A 405 -6.77 -4.86 -11.94
C ARG A 405 -6.46 -5.67 -10.68
N ARG A 406 -5.65 -6.70 -10.81
CA ARG A 406 -5.25 -7.57 -9.71
C ARG A 406 -4.55 -6.79 -8.58
N ILE A 407 -3.62 -5.89 -8.92
CA ILE A 407 -2.95 -5.06 -7.91
C ILE A 407 -3.96 -4.15 -7.20
N LEU A 408 -4.82 -3.46 -7.93
CA LEU A 408 -5.86 -2.61 -7.33
C LEU A 408 -6.77 -3.39 -6.38
N GLN A 409 -7.14 -4.63 -6.74
CA GLN A 409 -7.97 -5.51 -5.92
C GLN A 409 -7.23 -6.04 -4.68
N GLU A 410 -6.03 -6.60 -4.86
CA GLU A 410 -5.26 -7.24 -3.78
C GLU A 410 -4.70 -6.25 -2.76
N THR A 411 -4.56 -4.97 -3.13
CA THR A 411 -4.04 -3.91 -2.25
C THR A 411 -5.14 -2.96 -1.76
N ALA A 412 -6.39 -3.19 -2.15
CA ALA A 412 -7.53 -2.41 -1.68
C ALA A 412 -7.65 -2.44 -0.14
N MET A 413 -8.11 -1.32 0.43
CA MET A 413 -8.55 -1.30 1.82
C MET A 413 -9.88 -2.05 1.90
N ASP A 414 -9.89 -3.20 2.54
CA ASP A 414 -11.10 -4.02 2.71
C ASP A 414 -12.17 -3.24 3.48
N LEU A 415 -13.34 -3.13 2.88
CA LEU A 415 -14.52 -2.47 3.45
C LEU A 415 -15.69 -3.43 3.44
N GLY A 416 -16.50 -3.41 4.49
CA GLY A 416 -17.68 -4.26 4.61
C GLY A 416 -17.35 -5.67 5.09
N ALA A 417 -17.78 -6.70 4.38
CA ALA A 417 -17.47 -8.09 4.71
C ALA A 417 -16.05 -8.45 4.24
N PRO A 418 -15.30 -9.29 4.98
CA PRO A 418 -13.94 -9.62 4.61
C PRO A 418 -13.79 -10.20 3.19
N GLY A 419 -12.85 -9.66 2.43
CA GLY A 419 -12.58 -10.03 1.04
C GLY A 419 -13.55 -9.37 0.05
N LYS A 420 -13.72 -9.96 -1.14
CA LYS A 420 -14.65 -9.41 -2.12
C LYS A 420 -16.09 -9.50 -1.62
N ASP A 421 -16.77 -8.37 -1.51
CA ASP A 421 -18.17 -8.31 -1.12
C ASP A 421 -19.06 -7.64 -2.19
N TRP A 422 -20.37 -7.75 -1.96
CA TRP A 422 -21.41 -7.25 -2.87
C TRP A 422 -21.48 -5.72 -2.93
N THR A 423 -21.01 -5.02 -1.87
CA THR A 423 -21.17 -3.57 -1.70
C THR A 423 -19.97 -2.80 -2.23
N PHE A 424 -18.76 -3.28 -1.92
CA PHE A 424 -17.51 -2.57 -2.15
C PHE A 424 -16.55 -3.28 -3.10
N GLY A 425 -16.95 -4.42 -3.71
CA GLY A 425 -16.04 -5.25 -4.48
C GLY A 425 -14.91 -5.77 -3.59
N TRP A 426 -13.65 -5.53 -3.96
CA TRP A 426 -12.47 -5.87 -3.16
C TRP A 426 -12.12 -4.80 -2.10
N GLY A 427 -12.88 -3.71 -2.03
CA GLY A 427 -12.65 -2.61 -1.12
C GLY A 427 -12.16 -1.33 -1.81
N MET A 428 -11.77 -0.33 -1.00
CA MET A 428 -11.36 0.97 -1.50
C MET A 428 -9.92 0.96 -2.01
N VAL A 429 -9.71 1.51 -3.20
CA VAL A 429 -8.37 1.71 -3.80
C VAL A 429 -7.44 2.41 -2.80
N ASN A 430 -6.30 1.79 -2.55
CA ASN A 430 -5.24 2.32 -1.70
C ASN A 430 -4.00 2.57 -2.57
N ALA A 431 -3.77 3.84 -2.91
CA ALA A 431 -2.68 4.24 -3.79
C ALA A 431 -1.31 3.86 -3.23
N HIS A 432 -1.11 4.07 -1.92
CA HIS A 432 0.15 3.73 -1.27
C HIS A 432 0.42 2.22 -1.30
N ALA A 433 -0.54 1.40 -0.90
CA ALA A 433 -0.40 -0.06 -0.92
C ALA A 433 -0.20 -0.58 -2.36
N ALA A 434 -0.90 0.01 -3.34
CA ALA A 434 -0.78 -0.38 -4.74
C ALA A 434 0.65 -0.16 -5.26
N VAL A 435 1.22 1.04 -5.09
CA VAL A 435 2.59 1.32 -5.57
C VAL A 435 3.65 0.60 -4.74
N SER A 436 3.41 0.40 -3.43
CA SER A 436 4.29 -0.40 -2.57
C SER A 436 4.18 -1.89 -2.88
N GLY A 437 2.99 -2.39 -3.21
CA GLY A 437 2.76 -3.75 -3.67
C GLY A 437 3.49 -4.06 -4.97
N ALA A 438 3.55 -3.12 -5.90
CA ALA A 438 4.36 -3.23 -7.10
C ALA A 438 5.87 -3.34 -6.78
N LEU A 439 6.36 -2.57 -5.80
CA LEU A 439 7.72 -2.70 -5.29
C LEU A 439 7.94 -4.06 -4.62
N ILE A 440 6.98 -4.52 -3.79
CA ILE A 440 7.06 -5.85 -3.14
C ILE A 440 7.21 -6.97 -4.19
N THR A 441 6.51 -6.91 -5.32
CA THR A 441 6.64 -7.94 -6.36
C THR A 441 8.02 -7.97 -7.03
N ASN A 442 8.77 -6.88 -6.96
CA ASN A 442 10.15 -6.81 -7.43
C ASN A 442 11.18 -7.18 -6.34
N MET A 443 10.72 -7.38 -5.11
CA MET A 443 11.59 -7.81 -4.01
C MET A 443 12.10 -9.23 -4.23
N LYS A 444 13.31 -9.49 -3.81
CA LYS A 444 13.85 -10.84 -3.67
C LYS A 444 13.69 -11.28 -2.22
N VAL A 445 13.06 -12.44 -1.99
CA VAL A 445 12.92 -13.04 -0.65
C VAL A 445 13.65 -14.38 -0.63
N PHE A 446 14.47 -14.60 0.39
CA PHE A 446 15.27 -15.81 0.54
C PHE A 446 15.61 -16.09 2.00
N ALA A 447 15.98 -17.35 2.29
CA ALA A 447 16.57 -17.74 3.57
C ALA A 447 18.09 -17.65 3.48
N GLY A 448 18.75 -17.10 4.49
CA GLY A 448 20.19 -16.91 4.49
C GLY A 448 20.78 -16.66 5.86
N ASP A 449 22.07 -16.40 5.89
CA ASP A 449 22.79 -15.94 7.06
C ASP A 449 23.70 -14.77 6.69
N GLU A 450 24.16 -14.03 7.69
CA GLU A 450 24.97 -12.82 7.51
C GLU A 450 26.27 -12.91 8.32
N ASP A 451 27.31 -12.30 7.80
CA ASP A 451 28.50 -11.88 8.54
C ASP A 451 28.49 -10.34 8.65
N GLU A 452 29.57 -9.73 9.18
CA GLU A 452 29.62 -8.29 9.46
C GLU A 452 29.37 -7.39 8.23
N ILE A 453 29.61 -7.90 7.03
CA ILE A 453 29.58 -7.09 5.79
C ILE A 453 28.85 -7.76 4.62
N SER A 454 28.37 -8.99 4.78
CA SER A 454 27.76 -9.73 3.66
C SER A 454 26.66 -10.67 4.11
N ILE A 455 25.73 -10.94 3.17
CA ILE A 455 24.63 -11.89 3.34
C ILE A 455 24.87 -13.04 2.37
N THR A 456 24.77 -14.27 2.89
CA THR A 456 24.91 -15.49 2.09
C THR A 456 23.54 -16.17 1.98
N PRO A 457 22.92 -16.23 0.78
CA PRO A 457 21.69 -16.97 0.55
C PRO A 457 21.92 -18.49 0.63
N TYR A 458 20.97 -19.20 1.25
CA TYR A 458 20.96 -20.67 1.35
C TYR A 458 19.68 -21.29 0.76
N SER A 459 18.84 -20.49 0.13
CA SER A 459 17.63 -20.93 -0.56
C SER A 459 17.50 -20.24 -1.90
N ASP A 460 16.54 -20.69 -2.72
CA ASP A 460 16.14 -19.96 -3.91
C ASP A 460 15.68 -18.54 -3.53
N MET A 461 16.02 -17.57 -4.39
CA MET A 461 15.48 -16.21 -4.31
C MET A 461 14.15 -16.14 -5.04
N VAL A 462 13.10 -15.83 -4.34
CA VAL A 462 11.75 -15.74 -4.90
C VAL A 462 11.21 -14.32 -4.85
N ASN A 463 10.41 -13.98 -5.84
CA ASN A 463 9.66 -12.72 -5.82
C ASN A 463 8.32 -12.95 -5.12
N PRO A 464 7.94 -12.14 -4.12
CA PRO A 464 6.60 -12.18 -3.56
C PRO A 464 5.54 -11.91 -4.63
N LYS A 465 4.34 -12.44 -4.41
CA LYS A 465 3.15 -12.06 -5.16
C LYS A 465 2.69 -10.66 -4.74
N ALA A 466 1.83 -10.03 -5.51
CA ALA A 466 1.12 -8.84 -5.06
C ALA A 466 0.43 -9.14 -3.71
N GLY A 467 0.35 -8.12 -2.84
CA GLY A 467 -0.06 -8.35 -1.44
C GLY A 467 1.05 -8.89 -0.53
N GLY A 468 2.27 -9.14 -1.05
CA GLY A 468 3.45 -9.49 -0.26
C GLY A 468 3.59 -10.95 0.13
N PHE A 469 2.71 -11.85 -0.32
CA PHE A 469 2.82 -13.29 -0.03
C PHE A 469 3.99 -13.94 -0.77
N PHE A 470 4.81 -14.70 -0.06
CA PHE A 470 5.94 -15.43 -0.65
C PHE A 470 5.95 -16.90 -0.23
N GLU A 471 6.55 -17.73 -1.07
CA GLU A 471 6.85 -19.13 -0.81
C GLU A 471 8.30 -19.40 -1.19
N ILE A 472 9.18 -19.61 -0.21
CA ILE A 472 10.57 -19.99 -0.43
C ILE A 472 10.66 -21.51 -0.43
N THR A 473 11.28 -22.06 -1.45
CA THR A 473 11.57 -23.50 -1.59
C THR A 473 13.06 -23.76 -1.42
N GLY A 474 13.45 -25.03 -1.32
CA GLY A 474 14.85 -25.41 -1.23
C GLY A 474 15.55 -25.06 0.09
N VAL A 475 14.78 -24.68 1.13
CA VAL A 475 15.37 -24.26 2.42
C VAL A 475 15.96 -25.47 3.15
N PRO A 476 17.26 -25.49 3.47
CA PRO A 476 17.85 -26.56 4.26
C PRO A 476 17.40 -26.48 5.74
N LYS A 477 17.46 -27.63 6.43
CA LYS A 477 17.25 -27.64 7.88
C LYS A 477 18.30 -26.78 8.57
N GLY A 478 17.89 -25.96 9.52
CA GLY A 478 18.79 -25.05 10.21
C GLY A 478 18.06 -23.87 10.87
N SER A 479 18.81 -22.87 11.20
CA SER A 479 18.32 -21.61 11.76
C SER A 479 18.75 -20.46 10.84
N TRP A 480 17.79 -19.86 10.18
CA TRP A 480 18.03 -18.88 9.13
C TRP A 480 17.31 -17.58 9.39
N TYR A 481 17.89 -16.45 9.00
CA TYR A 481 17.11 -15.24 8.77
C TYR A 481 16.35 -15.35 7.45
N ILE A 482 15.17 -14.76 7.38
CA ILE A 482 14.46 -14.56 6.13
C ILE A 482 14.67 -13.10 5.73
N TYR A 483 15.24 -12.89 4.56
CA TYR A 483 15.58 -11.58 4.01
C TYR A 483 14.61 -11.18 2.92
N GLY A 484 14.38 -9.88 2.79
CA GLY A 484 13.74 -9.26 1.65
C GLY A 484 14.53 -8.06 1.18
N TRP A 485 14.77 -7.95 -0.10
CA TRP A 485 15.55 -6.90 -0.71
C TRP A 485 14.97 -6.46 -2.05
N ILE A 486 14.89 -5.14 -2.26
CA ILE A 486 14.56 -4.52 -3.54
C ILE A 486 15.77 -3.68 -3.95
N ASP A 487 16.45 -4.10 -4.99
CA ASP A 487 17.51 -3.35 -5.65
C ASP A 487 16.88 -2.27 -6.55
N VAL A 488 16.78 -1.06 -6.04
CA VAL A 488 16.12 0.06 -6.73
C VAL A 488 16.98 0.62 -7.86
N ASN A 489 18.29 0.63 -7.67
CA ASN A 489 19.25 1.16 -8.64
C ASN A 489 19.82 0.09 -9.58
N ASN A 490 19.46 -1.19 -9.37
CA ASN A 490 19.84 -2.36 -10.16
C ASN A 490 21.38 -2.56 -10.26
N ASN A 491 22.08 -2.30 -9.15
CA ASN A 491 23.54 -2.44 -9.07
C ASN A 491 24.00 -3.78 -8.44
N GLY A 492 23.07 -4.61 -7.95
CA GLY A 492 23.35 -5.90 -7.33
C GLY A 492 23.88 -5.83 -5.89
N ALA A 493 23.87 -4.67 -5.27
CA ALA A 493 24.29 -4.45 -3.90
C ALA A 493 23.11 -3.97 -3.04
N VAL A 494 23.13 -4.28 -1.75
CA VAL A 494 22.16 -3.77 -0.77
C VAL A 494 22.70 -2.45 -0.24
N ASP A 495 22.22 -1.33 -0.76
CA ASP A 495 22.77 -0.01 -0.46
C ASP A 495 21.71 1.11 -0.29
N PHE A 496 22.20 2.34 -0.15
CA PHE A 496 21.35 3.50 0.06
C PHE A 496 20.35 3.70 -1.09
N GLY A 497 19.07 3.80 -0.74
CA GLY A 497 17.96 3.95 -1.66
C GLY A 497 17.21 2.66 -1.94
N ASP A 498 17.77 1.50 -1.59
CA ASP A 498 17.12 0.21 -1.67
C ASP A 498 16.12 0.01 -0.53
N TYR A 499 15.28 -1.02 -0.66
CA TYR A 499 14.47 -1.52 0.45
C TYR A 499 15.06 -2.83 0.94
N PHE A 500 15.21 -2.92 2.25
CA PHE A 500 15.77 -4.09 2.89
C PHE A 500 15.01 -4.43 4.18
N GLY A 501 14.91 -5.71 4.48
CA GLY A 501 14.37 -6.20 5.72
C GLY A 501 14.78 -7.63 5.99
N ARG A 502 14.77 -8.00 7.26
CA ARG A 502 14.92 -9.39 7.70
C ARG A 502 14.04 -9.68 8.90
N THR A 503 13.83 -10.94 9.20
CA THR A 503 13.16 -11.36 10.44
C THR A 503 13.96 -10.86 11.66
N SER A 504 13.28 -10.51 12.74
CA SER A 504 13.91 -10.02 13.99
C SER A 504 14.85 -11.03 14.64
N GLY A 505 14.64 -12.32 14.36
CA GLY A 505 15.48 -13.42 14.81
C GLY A 505 15.58 -14.53 13.78
N LYS A 506 16.51 -15.46 13.99
CA LYS A 506 16.64 -16.64 13.15
C LYS A 506 15.41 -17.54 13.30
N VAL A 507 14.87 -17.96 12.18
CA VAL A 507 13.75 -18.89 12.07
C VAL A 507 14.31 -20.32 12.08
N VAL A 508 13.88 -21.15 13.03
CA VAL A 508 14.31 -22.55 13.11
C VAL A 508 13.49 -23.39 12.16
N PHE A 509 14.14 -23.99 11.17
CA PHE A 509 13.52 -24.82 10.17
C PHE A 509 13.96 -26.30 10.29
N ASN A 510 13.01 -27.16 10.63
CA ASN A 510 13.24 -28.60 10.84
C ASN A 510 12.80 -29.47 9.65
N GLY A 511 12.46 -28.85 8.52
CA GLY A 511 11.87 -29.48 7.34
C GLY A 511 10.34 -29.43 7.35
N GLY A 512 9.72 -29.77 6.23
CA GLY A 512 8.26 -29.67 6.03
C GLY A 512 7.83 -28.29 5.57
N THR A 513 6.68 -27.82 6.03
CA THR A 513 6.17 -26.47 5.70
C THR A 513 6.14 -25.62 6.97
N LEU A 514 6.74 -24.44 6.93
CA LEU A 514 6.63 -23.43 7.95
C LEU A 514 5.81 -22.27 7.42
N THR A 515 4.82 -21.80 8.17
CA THR A 515 3.89 -20.72 7.79
C THR A 515 4.03 -19.51 8.72
N ASP A 516 3.33 -18.45 8.38
CA ASP A 516 3.15 -17.26 9.20
C ASP A 516 4.45 -16.44 9.46
N ILE A 517 5.43 -16.57 8.58
CA ILE A 517 6.63 -15.75 8.65
C ILE A 517 6.31 -14.33 8.19
N LYS A 518 6.51 -13.38 9.09
CA LYS A 518 6.34 -11.97 8.83
C LYS A 518 7.69 -11.31 8.58
N LEU A 519 7.85 -10.72 7.40
CA LEU A 519 9.04 -9.98 7.00
C LEU A 519 8.70 -8.49 6.91
N LEU A 520 9.43 -7.66 7.61
CA LEU A 520 9.29 -6.21 7.58
C LEU A 520 10.44 -5.61 6.77
N ALA A 521 10.15 -4.94 5.66
CA ALA A 521 11.15 -4.29 4.81
C ALA A 521 10.98 -2.77 4.86
N ARG A 522 12.09 -2.04 4.99
CA ARG A 522 12.14 -0.58 5.08
C ARG A 522 13.18 0.00 4.12
N PRO A 523 13.07 1.29 3.74
CA PRO A 523 14.12 1.95 2.98
C PRO A 523 15.44 1.97 3.74
N ILE A 524 16.54 1.77 3.05
CA ILE A 524 17.89 1.99 3.60
C ILE A 524 18.18 3.48 3.58
N VAL A 525 18.47 4.05 4.75
CA VAL A 525 18.85 5.45 4.92
C VAL A 525 20.33 5.58 5.31
N GLY A 526 20.89 6.76 5.16
CA GLY A 526 22.34 7.00 5.21
C GLY A 526 23.10 6.59 6.48
N SER A 527 22.41 6.15 7.55
CA SER A 527 23.02 5.61 8.78
C SER A 527 22.95 4.08 8.87
N ASP A 528 22.29 3.42 7.94
CA ASP A 528 22.10 1.97 7.98
C ASP A 528 23.36 1.22 7.52
N THR A 529 23.53 0.01 8.04
CA THR A 529 24.61 -0.88 7.59
C THR A 529 24.33 -1.35 6.17
N VAL A 530 25.33 -1.21 5.30
CA VAL A 530 25.28 -1.68 3.91
C VAL A 530 25.87 -3.09 3.85
N TYR A 531 25.16 -4.00 3.19
CA TYR A 531 25.59 -5.38 3.02
C TYR A 531 25.93 -5.66 1.54
N SER A 532 26.95 -6.46 1.29
CA SER A 532 27.16 -7.09 0.00
C SER A 532 26.45 -8.44 -0.05
N LEU A 533 25.75 -8.73 -1.14
CA LEU A 533 25.14 -10.04 -1.36
C LEU A 533 26.19 -10.97 -1.95
N LYS A 534 26.54 -12.05 -1.24
CA LYS A 534 27.38 -13.12 -1.79
C LYS A 534 26.50 -14.04 -2.64
N LEU A 535 26.24 -13.64 -3.88
CA LEU A 535 25.70 -14.58 -4.87
C LEU A 535 26.79 -15.59 -5.16
N GLY A 536 26.51 -16.89 -4.99
CA GLY A 536 27.46 -17.92 -5.35
C GLY A 536 27.98 -17.68 -6.77
N GLU A 537 29.29 -17.77 -6.97
CA GLU A 537 29.84 -17.79 -8.31
C GLU A 537 29.29 -19.05 -8.98
N ASP A 538 28.55 -18.89 -10.10
CA ASP A 538 28.05 -19.97 -10.96
C ASP A 538 29.24 -20.74 -11.59
#